data_322b0ca5a04455d8561231703c40fcb4
#
_entry.id   322b0ca5a04455d8561231703c40fcb4
#
_cell.length_a   1.000
_cell.length_b   1.000
_cell.length_c   1.000
_cell.angle_alpha   90.00
_cell.angle_beta   90.00
_cell.angle_gamma   90.00
#
_symmetry.space_group_name_H-M   'P 1'
#
loop_
_entity.id
_entity.type
_entity.pdbx_description
1 polymer ?
#
loop_
_entity_poly.entity_id
_entity_poly.type
_entity_poly.pdbx_seq_one_letter_code
_entity_poly.pdbx_strand_id
1 'polypeptide(L)'
;MELGRHWWRLPSLVMVSVLALSACGGAEPGTGDDTAGDHAAASTTLSPEGAGAGCTEPPVVPSTGPAAAPLDPPEGEVSGTWTAQIETNCGVIEVELYADQAPVTVSSFRHLAEASYWADSPCHRLTTQGIFVLQCGDPTGTGRGAPGYTFGIENAPEDGKYPPGTLAMARAQDPNSNGGQFFIVYEDTELPVAGGGYSIFGRVTGGMDIVDRVAEQGVDGGGADGPPAAPISILSVEVTQEKASE
;
A
#
# COMPACT_ATOMS: atom_id res chain seq x y z
N MET A 1 -7.13 10.59 58.74
CA MET A 1 -7.63 11.85 58.19
C MET A 1 -7.83 11.57 56.70
N GLU A 2 -8.90 11.05 56.30
CA GLU A 2 -10.24 11.50 55.90
C GLU A 2 -10.24 12.54 54.77
N LEU A 3 -10.82 12.07 53.67
CA LEU A 3 -11.94 12.57 52.89
C LEU A 3 -11.67 13.62 51.78
N GLY A 4 -12.15 13.28 50.58
CA GLY A 4 -12.41 14.24 49.53
C GLY A 4 -12.87 13.60 48.22
N ARG A 5 -14.03 12.92 48.23
CA ARG A 5 -14.71 12.45 47.00
C ARG A 5 -15.54 13.60 46.45
N HIS A 6 -15.31 14.04 45.21
CA HIS A 6 -16.27 14.85 44.46
C HIS A 6 -16.73 14.14 43.21
N TRP A 7 -17.96 13.73 43.23
CA TRP A 7 -18.80 13.28 42.13
C TRP A 7 -19.40 14.51 41.43
N TRP A 8 -19.17 14.63 40.14
CA TRP A 8 -19.96 15.53 39.31
C TRP A 8 -20.74 14.73 38.30
N ARG A 9 -22.06 14.79 38.47
CA ARG A 9 -23.07 14.21 37.57
C ARG A 9 -23.29 15.16 36.39
N LEU A 10 -23.36 14.61 35.19
CA LEU A 10 -23.84 15.28 33.97
C LEU A 10 -25.36 15.10 33.86
N PRO A 11 -26.14 16.08 33.40
CA PRO A 11 -27.52 15.88 33.02
C PRO A 11 -27.64 15.57 31.54
N SER A 12 -28.45 14.56 31.27
CA SER A 12 -28.96 14.19 29.94
C SER A 12 -29.88 15.29 29.39
N LEU A 13 -29.68 15.66 28.14
CA LEU A 13 -30.66 16.40 27.36
C LEU A 13 -31.15 15.53 26.21
N VAL A 14 -32.39 15.07 26.34
CA VAL A 14 -33.19 14.45 25.31
C VAL A 14 -33.84 15.58 24.52
N MET A 15 -33.68 15.56 23.20
CA MET A 15 -34.49 16.40 22.30
C MET A 15 -35.08 15.54 21.21
N VAL A 16 -36.39 15.39 21.33
CA VAL A 16 -37.32 14.81 20.37
C VAL A 16 -37.86 15.93 19.48
N SER A 17 -37.94 15.78 18.21
CA SER A 17 -38.89 16.47 17.31
C SER A 17 -38.85 15.84 15.95
N VAL A 18 -39.84 15.20 15.57
CA VAL A 18 -41.12 15.47 14.89
C VAL A 18 -41.05 15.38 13.37
N LEU A 19 -41.80 14.38 12.89
CA LEU A 19 -42.16 14.08 11.50
C LEU A 19 -42.85 15.25 10.81
N ALA A 20 -42.65 15.39 9.52
CA ALA A 20 -43.66 15.91 8.59
C ALA A 20 -43.71 15.07 7.32
N LEU A 21 -44.79 14.36 7.18
CA LEU A 21 -45.28 13.76 5.91
C LEU A 21 -45.86 14.89 5.04
N SER A 22 -45.62 14.84 3.75
CA SER A 22 -46.55 15.39 2.76
C SER A 22 -46.56 14.51 1.52
N ALA A 23 -47.78 14.13 1.17
CA ALA A 23 -48.15 13.19 0.16
C ALA A 23 -48.69 13.88 -1.12
N CYS A 24 -48.76 13.09 -2.16
CA CYS A 24 -49.73 13.09 -3.24
C CYS A 24 -49.52 13.88 -4.52
N GLY A 25 -49.64 13.17 -5.57
CA GLY A 25 -50.34 13.44 -6.82
C GLY A 25 -49.49 13.20 -8.05
N GLY A 26 -49.82 12.43 -9.07
CA GLY A 26 -51.00 11.86 -9.59
C GLY A 26 -50.60 11.29 -10.94
N ALA A 27 -51.23 10.17 -11.32
CA ALA A 27 -51.08 9.49 -12.60
C ALA A 27 -51.78 10.24 -13.74
N GLU A 28 -51.35 10.07 -15.02
CA GLU A 28 -52.06 9.26 -15.99
C GLU A 28 -51.37 9.19 -17.38
N PRO A 29 -51.71 8.23 -18.25
CA PRO A 29 -50.86 7.72 -19.31
C PRO A 29 -51.18 8.32 -20.68
N GLY A 30 -50.16 8.51 -21.51
CA GLY A 30 -50.27 8.86 -22.92
C GLY A 30 -49.85 7.68 -23.80
N THR A 31 -50.80 7.12 -24.48
CA THR A 31 -50.68 6.18 -25.62
C THR A 31 -50.24 6.92 -26.87
N GLY A 32 -49.33 6.32 -27.67
CA GLY A 32 -49.12 6.75 -29.08
C GLY A 32 -47.76 6.40 -29.60
N ASP A 33 -47.71 5.36 -30.28
CA ASP A 33 -47.50 5.13 -31.73
C ASP A 33 -46.09 4.70 -32.14
N ASP A 34 -46.09 3.58 -32.83
CA ASP A 34 -44.98 2.87 -33.44
C ASP A 34 -44.32 3.66 -34.56
N THR A 35 -43.00 3.75 -34.50
CA THR A 35 -42.17 3.80 -35.73
C THR A 35 -40.86 3.07 -35.51
N ALA A 36 -40.69 1.96 -36.19
CA ALA A 36 -39.45 1.21 -36.32
C ALA A 36 -38.36 2.09 -36.95
N GLY A 37 -37.36 2.42 -36.17
CA GLY A 37 -36.12 3.02 -36.60
C GLY A 37 -34.99 2.09 -36.22
N ASP A 38 -34.46 1.43 -37.24
CA ASP A 38 -33.23 0.63 -37.21
C ASP A 38 -32.06 1.53 -36.82
N HIS A 39 -31.69 1.51 -35.54
CA HIS A 39 -30.45 2.13 -35.07
C HIS A 39 -29.49 1.05 -34.68
N ALA A 40 -28.55 0.81 -35.60
CA ALA A 40 -27.33 0.10 -35.31
C ALA A 40 -26.76 0.53 -33.96
N ALA A 41 -26.77 -0.39 -33.01
CA ALA A 41 -26.09 -0.21 -31.71
C ALA A 41 -24.60 -0.03 -31.98
N ALA A 42 -24.14 1.20 -31.98
CA ALA A 42 -22.74 1.50 -31.81
C ALA A 42 -22.39 1.05 -30.37
N SER A 43 -21.73 -0.10 -30.29
CA SER A 43 -21.03 -0.49 -29.06
C SER A 43 -19.97 0.56 -28.78
N THR A 44 -20.34 1.54 -27.99
CA THR A 44 -19.38 2.43 -27.36
C THR A 44 -18.69 1.56 -26.31
N THR A 45 -17.55 1.00 -26.66
CA THR A 45 -16.59 0.51 -25.66
C THR A 45 -16.23 1.72 -24.81
N LEU A 46 -16.82 1.78 -23.62
CA LEU A 46 -16.36 2.65 -22.55
C LEU A 46 -14.91 2.21 -22.26
N SER A 47 -13.94 2.97 -22.75
CA SER A 47 -12.59 2.92 -22.21
C SER A 47 -12.72 3.23 -20.72
N PRO A 48 -12.11 2.44 -19.83
CA PRO A 48 -12.04 2.80 -18.42
C PRO A 48 -11.16 4.04 -18.29
N GLU A 49 -11.77 5.20 -18.19
CA GLU A 49 -11.11 6.42 -17.71
C GLU A 49 -10.91 6.26 -16.19
N GLY A 50 -9.79 5.65 -15.81
CA GLY A 50 -9.46 5.41 -14.40
C GLY A 50 -7.99 5.14 -14.14
N ALA A 51 -7.18 4.94 -15.17
CA ALA A 51 -5.74 4.73 -15.03
C ALA A 51 -4.97 6.06 -15.18
N GLY A 52 -5.05 6.92 -14.19
CA GLY A 52 -4.09 8.01 -14.03
C GLY A 52 -2.66 7.45 -13.95
N ALA A 53 -1.66 8.21 -14.38
CA ALA A 53 -0.25 7.82 -14.35
C ALA A 53 0.21 6.70 -15.32
N GLY A 54 -0.59 6.35 -16.35
CA GLY A 54 -0.21 5.32 -17.33
C GLY A 54 -0.27 3.89 -16.80
N CYS A 55 -0.98 3.66 -15.70
CA CYS A 55 -1.23 2.34 -15.13
C CYS A 55 -2.39 1.62 -15.85
N THR A 56 -2.38 0.30 -15.86
CA THR A 56 -3.56 -0.50 -16.18
C THR A 56 -4.45 -0.62 -14.95
N GLU A 57 -5.69 -1.11 -15.11
CA GLU A 57 -6.57 -1.36 -13.97
C GLU A 57 -5.92 -2.36 -12.99
N PRO A 58 -5.82 -2.02 -11.70
CA PRO A 58 -5.20 -2.91 -10.72
C PRO A 58 -6.08 -4.13 -10.46
N PRO A 59 -5.48 -5.26 -10.04
CA PRO A 59 -6.24 -6.42 -9.59
C PRO A 59 -7.21 -6.08 -8.46
N VAL A 60 -8.37 -6.74 -8.46
CA VAL A 60 -9.34 -6.59 -7.38
C VAL A 60 -8.87 -7.38 -6.17
N VAL A 61 -8.50 -6.69 -5.10
CA VAL A 61 -8.22 -7.34 -3.82
C VAL A 61 -9.55 -7.71 -3.15
N PRO A 62 -9.81 -8.98 -2.85
CA PRO A 62 -11.02 -9.36 -2.14
C PRO A 62 -11.06 -8.70 -0.76
N SER A 63 -12.02 -7.82 -0.51
CA SER A 63 -12.19 -7.11 0.78
C SER A 63 -12.43 -8.03 1.98
N THR A 64 -12.64 -9.32 1.74
CA THR A 64 -12.93 -10.35 2.74
C THR A 64 -12.18 -11.66 2.48
N GLY A 65 -11.11 -11.60 1.68
CA GLY A 65 -10.25 -12.77 1.47
C GLY A 65 -9.59 -13.20 2.80
N PRO A 66 -9.39 -14.51 3.04
CA PRO A 66 -8.55 -14.92 4.16
C PRO A 66 -7.18 -14.26 3.97
N ALA A 67 -6.62 -13.71 5.07
CA ALA A 67 -5.21 -13.34 5.08
C ALA A 67 -4.42 -14.53 4.52
N ALA A 68 -3.36 -14.23 3.75
CA ALA A 68 -2.48 -15.31 3.27
C ALA A 68 -2.14 -16.23 4.44
N ALA A 69 -2.12 -17.54 4.19
CA ALA A 69 -1.75 -18.48 5.25
C ALA A 69 -0.38 -18.07 5.82
N PRO A 70 -0.20 -18.13 7.15
CA PRO A 70 1.08 -17.84 7.75
C PRO A 70 2.19 -18.68 7.11
N LEU A 71 3.30 -18.01 6.78
CA LEU A 71 4.50 -18.65 6.27
C LEU A 71 5.47 -18.91 7.43
N ASP A 72 6.28 -19.94 7.29
CA ASP A 72 7.43 -20.13 8.17
C ASP A 72 8.50 -19.10 7.83
N PRO A 73 9.30 -18.64 8.81
CA PRO A 73 10.42 -17.75 8.53
C PRO A 73 11.45 -18.42 7.61
N PRO A 74 12.16 -17.66 6.77
CA PRO A 74 13.19 -18.22 5.90
C PRO A 74 14.33 -18.84 6.72
N GLU A 75 14.93 -19.89 6.18
CA GLU A 75 16.14 -20.47 6.75
C GLU A 75 17.40 -19.72 6.27
N GLY A 76 18.22 -19.27 7.21
CA GLY A 76 19.53 -18.67 6.94
C GLY A 76 19.49 -17.22 6.46
N GLU A 77 20.68 -16.68 6.30
CA GLU A 77 20.97 -15.36 5.81
C GLU A 77 21.53 -15.43 4.39
N VAL A 78 21.37 -14.37 3.62
CA VAL A 78 21.91 -14.25 2.27
C VAL A 78 23.06 -13.24 2.25
N SER A 79 23.94 -13.33 1.25
CA SER A 79 25.05 -12.41 1.05
C SER A 79 25.32 -12.23 -0.45
N GLY A 80 26.15 -11.24 -0.79
CA GLY A 80 26.51 -10.92 -2.16
C GLY A 80 25.51 -10.02 -2.86
N THR A 81 25.59 -9.92 -4.18
CA THR A 81 24.77 -9.02 -4.98
C THR A 81 23.44 -9.68 -5.36
N TRP A 82 22.37 -9.04 -5.04
CA TRP A 82 21.01 -9.47 -5.36
C TRP A 82 20.24 -8.33 -6.01
N THR A 83 19.38 -8.68 -6.94
CA THR A 83 18.45 -7.75 -7.60
C THR A 83 17.02 -8.26 -7.50
N ALA A 84 16.07 -7.35 -7.62
CA ALA A 84 14.67 -7.71 -7.73
C ALA A 84 13.97 -6.92 -8.84
N GLN A 85 13.01 -7.55 -9.49
CA GLN A 85 12.03 -6.91 -10.36
C GLN A 85 10.67 -7.00 -9.68
N ILE A 86 10.10 -5.84 -9.39
CA ILE A 86 8.74 -5.71 -8.85
C ILE A 86 7.85 -5.32 -10.03
N GLU A 87 7.14 -6.28 -10.58
CA GLU A 87 6.17 -6.03 -11.63
C GLU A 87 4.91 -5.42 -11.03
N THR A 88 4.46 -4.31 -11.57
CA THR A 88 3.24 -3.62 -11.13
C THR A 88 2.29 -3.39 -12.31
N ASN A 89 1.03 -3.07 -12.02
CA ASN A 89 0.09 -2.62 -13.05
C ASN A 89 0.48 -1.28 -13.71
N CYS A 90 1.53 -0.61 -13.21
CA CYS A 90 2.08 0.65 -13.74
C CYS A 90 3.43 0.49 -14.46
N GLY A 91 3.98 -0.72 -14.48
CA GLY A 91 5.29 -1.06 -15.05
C GLY A 91 6.21 -1.75 -14.04
N VAL A 92 7.46 -1.96 -14.42
CA VAL A 92 8.46 -2.68 -13.61
C VAL A 92 9.31 -1.70 -12.83
N ILE A 93 9.47 -1.96 -11.53
CA ILE A 93 10.41 -1.27 -10.64
C ILE A 93 11.57 -2.23 -10.39
N GLU A 94 12.78 -1.81 -10.77
CA GLU A 94 14.01 -2.57 -10.58
C GLU A 94 14.72 -2.14 -9.29
N VAL A 95 15.23 -3.11 -8.54
CA VAL A 95 15.81 -2.88 -7.20
C VAL A 95 17.13 -3.63 -7.06
N GLU A 96 18.14 -2.96 -6.53
CA GLU A 96 19.33 -3.59 -5.95
C GLU A 96 19.06 -3.87 -4.47
N LEU A 97 19.36 -5.10 -4.01
CA LEU A 97 19.14 -5.52 -2.63
C LEU A 97 20.46 -5.60 -1.86
N TYR A 98 20.47 -5.08 -0.66
CA TYR A 98 21.67 -4.93 0.20
C TYR A 98 21.86 -6.15 1.12
N ALA A 99 22.13 -7.32 0.53
CA ALA A 99 22.22 -8.58 1.26
C ALA A 99 23.34 -8.61 2.31
N ASP A 100 24.45 -7.89 2.08
CA ASP A 100 25.56 -7.83 3.04
C ASP A 100 25.28 -6.90 4.23
N GLN A 101 24.38 -5.92 4.08
CA GLN A 101 24.02 -4.96 5.12
C GLN A 101 22.73 -5.34 5.87
N ALA A 102 21.82 -6.05 5.19
CA ALA A 102 20.54 -6.47 5.72
C ALA A 102 20.21 -7.94 5.35
N PRO A 103 21.05 -8.91 5.76
CA PRO A 103 20.98 -10.28 5.28
C PRO A 103 19.70 -11.00 5.66
N VAL A 104 19.15 -10.77 6.86
CA VAL A 104 17.87 -11.36 7.28
C VAL A 104 16.72 -10.75 6.51
N THR A 105 16.73 -9.42 6.32
CA THR A 105 15.70 -8.69 5.58
C THR A 105 15.65 -9.14 4.13
N VAL A 106 16.79 -9.24 3.45
CA VAL A 106 16.86 -9.69 2.05
C VAL A 106 16.49 -11.17 1.93
N SER A 107 16.88 -12.02 2.89
CA SER A 107 16.45 -13.42 2.94
C SER A 107 14.94 -13.53 3.06
N SER A 108 14.33 -12.73 3.94
CA SER A 108 12.87 -12.65 4.09
C SER A 108 12.19 -12.16 2.82
N PHE A 109 12.72 -11.09 2.20
CA PHE A 109 12.17 -10.54 0.96
C PHE A 109 12.19 -11.58 -0.17
N ARG A 110 13.30 -12.27 -0.36
CA ARG A 110 13.41 -13.38 -1.32
C ARG A 110 12.40 -14.49 -1.04
N HIS A 111 12.31 -14.94 0.19
CA HIS A 111 11.39 -16.00 0.60
C HIS A 111 9.91 -15.64 0.31
N LEU A 112 9.52 -14.41 0.59
CA LEU A 112 8.18 -13.91 0.33
C LEU A 112 7.90 -13.80 -1.19
N ALA A 113 8.90 -13.42 -1.99
CA ALA A 113 8.81 -13.41 -3.44
C ALA A 113 8.62 -14.82 -4.01
N GLU A 114 9.43 -15.79 -3.57
CA GLU A 114 9.34 -17.21 -3.95
C GLU A 114 7.97 -17.80 -3.59
N ALA A 115 7.38 -17.38 -2.46
CA ALA A 115 6.04 -17.77 -2.04
C ALA A 115 4.90 -17.02 -2.74
N SER A 116 5.21 -16.09 -3.67
CA SER A 116 4.24 -15.20 -4.31
C SER A 116 3.37 -14.43 -3.30
N TYR A 117 3.95 -14.09 -2.15
CA TYR A 117 3.22 -13.46 -1.04
C TYR A 117 2.56 -12.14 -1.43
N TRP A 118 3.20 -11.38 -2.32
CA TRP A 118 2.70 -10.08 -2.76
C TRP A 118 1.90 -10.11 -4.07
N ALA A 119 1.60 -11.30 -4.62
CA ALA A 119 0.83 -11.39 -5.86
C ALA A 119 -0.50 -10.64 -5.74
N ASP A 120 -0.76 -9.74 -6.70
CA ASP A 120 -1.96 -8.91 -6.77
C ASP A 120 -2.20 -7.99 -5.55
N SER A 121 -1.14 -7.64 -4.80
CA SER A 121 -1.26 -6.83 -3.60
C SER A 121 -1.15 -5.33 -3.87
N PRO A 122 -2.00 -4.48 -3.27
CA PRO A 122 -1.95 -3.04 -3.48
C PRO A 122 -0.83 -2.38 -2.67
N CYS A 123 -0.30 -1.27 -3.20
CA CYS A 123 0.39 -0.29 -2.37
C CYS A 123 -0.67 0.56 -1.68
N HIS A 124 -0.91 0.28 -0.43
CA HIS A 124 -2.09 0.72 0.30
C HIS A 124 -1.97 2.10 0.93
N ARG A 125 -0.76 2.71 0.91
CA ARG A 125 -0.51 4.00 1.54
C ARG A 125 0.50 4.83 0.76
N LEU A 126 0.14 6.07 0.52
CA LEU A 126 1.00 7.13 0.01
C LEU A 126 1.00 8.27 1.03
N THR A 127 2.17 8.87 1.28
CA THR A 127 2.29 10.08 2.10
C THR A 127 2.90 11.20 1.27
N THR A 128 2.35 12.42 1.36
CA THR A 128 2.72 13.57 0.52
C THR A 128 3.10 14.80 1.33
N GLN A 129 3.19 14.69 2.66
CA GLN A 129 3.62 15.76 3.56
C GLN A 129 4.41 15.20 4.73
N GLY A 130 5.53 15.86 5.07
CA GLY A 130 6.39 15.50 6.18
C GLY A 130 7.30 14.31 5.90
N ILE A 131 6.74 13.22 5.38
CA ILE A 131 7.47 12.09 4.82
C ILE A 131 6.90 11.77 3.45
N PHE A 132 7.71 11.21 2.54
CA PHE A 132 7.38 11.01 1.14
C PHE A 132 7.63 9.56 0.74
N VAL A 133 6.65 8.70 1.02
CA VAL A 133 6.78 7.25 0.82
C VAL A 133 5.55 6.66 0.14
N LEU A 134 5.80 5.67 -0.71
CA LEU A 134 4.80 4.74 -1.22
C LEU A 134 4.98 3.40 -0.48
N GLN A 135 4.01 3.02 0.34
CA GLN A 135 4.08 1.79 1.15
C GLN A 135 3.23 0.68 0.55
N CYS A 136 3.85 -0.48 0.41
CA CYS A 136 3.32 -1.69 -0.20
C CYS A 136 3.53 -2.91 0.72
N GLY A 137 3.22 -4.09 0.21
CA GLY A 137 3.63 -5.35 0.84
C GLY A 137 2.63 -5.92 1.84
N ASP A 138 1.39 -5.45 1.82
CA ASP A 138 0.27 -6.06 2.53
C ASP A 138 -0.73 -6.65 1.52
N PRO A 139 -0.79 -7.99 1.37
CA PRO A 139 -1.76 -8.61 0.47
C PRO A 139 -3.22 -8.31 0.78
N THR A 140 -3.52 -7.91 2.01
CA THR A 140 -4.90 -7.56 2.41
C THR A 140 -5.26 -6.11 2.07
N GLY A 141 -4.29 -5.26 1.73
CA GLY A 141 -4.49 -3.84 1.46
C GLY A 141 -4.92 -2.99 2.66
N THR A 142 -4.93 -3.56 3.86
CA THR A 142 -5.43 -2.89 5.08
C THR A 142 -4.33 -2.19 5.88
N GLY A 143 -3.06 -2.40 5.54
CA GLY A 143 -1.89 -1.98 6.31
C GLY A 143 -1.61 -2.83 7.55
N ARG A 144 -2.34 -3.96 7.72
CA ARG A 144 -2.26 -4.84 8.91
C ARG A 144 -1.86 -6.27 8.58
N GLY A 145 -1.76 -6.61 7.30
CA GLY A 145 -1.33 -7.94 6.86
C GLY A 145 0.13 -8.20 7.25
N ALA A 146 0.40 -9.45 7.61
CA ALA A 146 1.73 -9.93 7.99
C ALA A 146 1.93 -11.37 7.51
N PRO A 147 3.18 -11.79 7.22
CA PRO A 147 3.47 -13.12 6.68
C PRO A 147 3.34 -14.25 7.70
N GLY A 148 3.14 -13.94 8.98
CA GLY A 148 3.06 -14.94 10.06
C GLY A 148 4.32 -15.01 10.93
N TYR A 149 5.39 -14.31 10.54
CA TYR A 149 6.61 -14.14 11.31
C TYR A 149 7.08 -12.69 11.29
N THR A 150 8.01 -12.36 12.19
CA THR A 150 8.64 -11.03 12.27
C THR A 150 10.13 -11.16 12.56
N PHE A 151 10.88 -10.09 12.29
CA PHE A 151 12.32 -10.02 12.53
C PHE A 151 12.77 -8.61 12.91
N GLY A 152 14.03 -8.50 13.35
CA GLY A 152 14.61 -7.26 13.87
C GLY A 152 15.02 -6.27 12.79
N ILE A 153 15.48 -5.10 13.25
CA ILE A 153 16.00 -4.04 12.39
C ILE A 153 17.44 -4.36 11.97
N GLU A 154 17.76 -4.09 10.71
CA GLU A 154 19.10 -4.12 10.14
C GLU A 154 19.37 -2.82 9.37
N ASN A 155 20.61 -2.37 9.29
CA ASN A 155 21.05 -1.29 8.41
C ASN A 155 20.16 -0.02 8.44
N ALA A 156 19.66 0.38 9.61
CA ALA A 156 18.93 1.63 9.74
C ALA A 156 19.92 2.82 9.87
N PRO A 157 19.66 3.95 9.18
CA PRO A 157 20.55 5.11 9.25
C PRO A 157 20.46 5.80 10.63
N GLU A 158 21.60 6.08 11.23
CA GLU A 158 21.69 6.73 12.54
C GLU A 158 21.17 8.18 12.54
N ASP A 159 21.22 8.85 11.39
CA ASP A 159 20.75 10.23 11.21
C ASP A 159 19.28 10.33 10.79
N GLY A 160 18.61 9.20 10.59
CA GLY A 160 17.20 9.12 10.21
C GLY A 160 16.89 9.58 8.78
N LYS A 161 17.90 9.73 7.90
CA LYS A 161 17.72 10.21 6.53
C LYS A 161 17.56 9.07 5.54
N TYR A 162 16.52 9.18 4.74
CA TYR A 162 16.16 8.22 3.71
C TYR A 162 16.02 8.97 2.38
N PRO A 163 17.06 8.95 1.52
CA PRO A 163 17.02 9.65 0.23
C PRO A 163 16.06 8.97 -0.76
N PRO A 164 15.66 9.67 -1.85
CA PRO A 164 14.83 9.10 -2.90
C PRO A 164 15.44 7.82 -3.48
N GLY A 165 14.58 6.87 -3.82
CA GLY A 165 14.96 5.54 -4.28
C GLY A 165 15.23 4.55 -3.15
N THR A 166 15.28 4.96 -1.90
CA THR A 166 15.47 4.02 -0.77
C THR A 166 14.31 3.04 -0.68
N LEU A 167 14.65 1.74 -0.55
CA LEU A 167 13.72 0.67 -0.21
C LEU A 167 13.93 0.28 1.25
N ALA A 168 12.91 0.45 2.09
CA ALA A 168 13.02 0.20 3.53
C ALA A 168 11.81 -0.56 4.08
N MET A 169 12.02 -1.29 5.19
CA MET A 169 10.97 -2.06 5.85
C MET A 169 10.02 -1.17 6.64
N ALA A 170 8.73 -1.39 6.47
CA ALA A 170 7.73 -0.86 7.37
C ALA A 170 7.62 -1.75 8.62
N ARG A 171 7.40 -1.15 9.78
CA ARG A 171 7.27 -1.83 11.06
C ARG A 171 6.30 -1.14 12.02
N ALA A 172 5.84 -1.85 13.03
CA ALA A 172 5.13 -1.29 14.17
C ALA A 172 6.12 -0.63 15.18
N GLN A 173 5.66 -0.34 16.39
CA GLN A 173 6.50 0.24 17.44
C GLN A 173 7.61 -0.71 17.94
N ASP A 174 7.36 -2.02 17.94
CA ASP A 174 8.35 -3.01 18.29
C ASP A 174 9.46 -3.05 17.24
N PRO A 175 10.74 -2.89 17.62
CA PRO A 175 11.86 -3.00 16.68
C PRO A 175 11.99 -4.39 16.01
N ASN A 176 11.36 -5.42 16.56
CA ASN A 176 11.34 -6.78 16.00
C ASN A 176 10.05 -7.06 15.20
N SER A 177 9.39 -6.05 14.66
CA SER A 177 8.12 -6.20 13.93
C SER A 177 8.24 -6.02 12.43
N ASN A 178 9.42 -6.07 11.83
CA ASN A 178 9.55 -6.20 10.39
C ASN A 178 8.87 -7.48 9.90
N GLY A 179 8.21 -7.42 8.76
CA GLY A 179 7.47 -8.56 8.21
C GLY A 179 7.43 -8.51 6.69
N GLY A 180 6.22 -8.39 6.09
CA GLY A 180 6.05 -8.34 4.64
C GLY A 180 5.92 -6.95 4.05
N GLN A 181 5.68 -5.90 4.86
CA GLN A 181 5.45 -4.55 4.37
C GLN A 181 6.74 -3.76 4.22
N PHE A 182 6.85 -3.01 3.15
CA PHE A 182 7.98 -2.14 2.85
C PHE A 182 7.50 -0.83 2.21
N PHE A 183 8.40 0.14 2.10
CA PHE A 183 8.11 1.39 1.41
C PHE A 183 9.25 1.82 0.50
N ILE A 184 8.90 2.55 -0.54
CA ILE A 184 9.82 3.24 -1.44
C ILE A 184 9.75 4.73 -1.13
N VAL A 185 10.89 5.32 -0.88
CA VAL A 185 11.02 6.77 -0.67
C VAL A 185 11.12 7.45 -2.02
N TYR A 186 10.30 8.50 -2.27
CA TYR A 186 10.32 9.21 -3.56
C TYR A 186 10.83 10.66 -3.48
N GLU A 187 10.86 11.26 -2.28
CA GLU A 187 11.53 12.52 -1.99
C GLU A 187 12.34 12.40 -0.69
N ASP A 188 13.28 13.33 -0.44
CA ASP A 188 14.06 13.36 0.79
C ASP A 188 13.15 13.25 2.02
N THR A 189 13.35 12.20 2.80
CA THR A 189 12.50 11.86 3.93
C THR A 189 13.36 11.69 5.18
N GLU A 190 12.90 12.25 6.30
CA GLU A 190 13.50 12.06 7.61
C GLU A 190 12.52 11.29 8.51
N LEU A 191 12.95 10.14 9.01
CA LEU A 191 12.14 9.28 9.87
C LEU A 191 12.72 9.22 11.29
N PRO A 192 11.87 9.02 12.32
CA PRO A 192 12.33 8.92 13.69
C PRO A 192 13.33 7.79 13.89
N VAL A 193 14.47 8.11 14.51
CA VAL A 193 15.48 7.12 14.93
C VAL A 193 15.13 6.46 16.27
N ALA A 194 14.17 7.02 16.99
CA ALA A 194 13.69 6.44 18.24
C ALA A 194 13.09 5.04 17.98
N GLY A 195 13.54 4.05 18.75
CA GLY A 195 13.17 2.63 18.54
C GLY A 195 13.97 1.94 17.42
N GLY A 196 15.08 2.53 16.94
CA GLY A 196 16.05 1.91 16.04
C GLY A 196 15.91 2.25 14.55
N GLY A 197 14.99 3.14 14.16
CA GLY A 197 14.81 3.52 12.75
C GLY A 197 14.10 2.42 11.92
N TYR A 198 14.35 2.41 10.61
CA TYR A 198 13.75 1.48 9.65
C TYR A 198 14.84 0.85 8.79
N SER A 199 14.80 -0.48 8.62
CA SER A 199 15.82 -1.22 7.86
C SER A 199 15.86 -0.78 6.41
N ILE A 200 16.98 -0.22 5.94
CA ILE A 200 17.24 -0.02 4.53
C ILE A 200 17.80 -1.34 3.98
N PHE A 201 17.10 -1.96 3.05
CA PHE A 201 17.49 -3.25 2.49
C PHE A 201 17.71 -3.23 0.98
N GLY A 202 17.56 -2.06 0.36
CA GLY A 202 17.80 -1.91 -1.07
C GLY A 202 17.59 -0.49 -1.56
N ARG A 203 17.77 -0.33 -2.86
CA ARG A 203 17.46 0.91 -3.58
C ARG A 203 16.87 0.60 -4.95
N VAL A 204 16.01 1.48 -5.43
CA VAL A 204 15.47 1.43 -6.79
C VAL A 204 16.57 1.83 -7.78
N THR A 205 16.77 1.03 -8.81
CA THR A 205 17.73 1.22 -9.89
C THR A 205 17.07 1.55 -11.23
N GLY A 206 15.77 1.20 -11.37
CA GLY A 206 14.95 1.52 -12.52
C GLY A 206 13.47 1.67 -12.14
N GLY A 207 12.71 2.47 -12.88
CA GLY A 207 11.26 2.64 -12.66
C GLY A 207 10.88 3.62 -11.56
N MET A 208 11.77 4.50 -11.06
CA MET A 208 11.40 5.57 -10.13
C MET A 208 10.33 6.50 -10.70
N ASP A 209 10.35 6.75 -12.00
CA ASP A 209 9.33 7.54 -12.69
C ASP A 209 7.91 6.96 -12.55
N ILE A 210 7.76 5.66 -12.30
CA ILE A 210 6.46 5.03 -11.96
C ILE A 210 5.99 5.53 -10.61
N VAL A 211 6.87 5.49 -9.59
CA VAL A 211 6.56 5.94 -8.24
C VAL A 211 6.25 7.44 -8.22
N ASP A 212 7.05 8.24 -8.95
CA ASP A 212 6.85 9.69 -9.06
C ASP A 212 5.50 10.02 -9.70
N ARG A 213 5.13 9.36 -10.82
CA ARG A 213 3.82 9.56 -11.45
C ARG A 213 2.65 9.20 -10.55
N VAL A 214 2.78 8.15 -9.74
CA VAL A 214 1.75 7.79 -8.73
C VAL A 214 1.68 8.85 -7.64
N ALA A 215 2.82 9.33 -7.15
CA ALA A 215 2.90 10.36 -6.11
C ALA A 215 2.33 11.70 -6.58
N GLU A 216 2.55 12.09 -7.85
CA GLU A 216 2.01 13.30 -8.47
C GLU A 216 0.48 13.33 -8.50
N GLN A 217 -0.19 12.18 -8.55
CA GLN A 217 -1.65 12.11 -8.46
C GLN A 217 -2.16 12.33 -7.03
N GLY A 218 -1.29 12.24 -6.04
CA GLY A 218 -1.61 12.46 -4.64
C GLY A 218 -2.39 11.30 -4.01
N VAL A 219 -3.00 11.59 -2.87
CA VAL A 219 -3.77 10.66 -2.04
C VAL A 219 -5.24 10.72 -2.45
N ASP A 220 -5.89 9.57 -2.49
CA ASP A 220 -7.34 9.48 -2.74
C ASP A 220 -8.12 10.31 -1.69
N GLY A 221 -9.08 11.08 -2.17
CA GLY A 221 -9.80 12.04 -1.32
C GLY A 221 -9.02 13.31 -0.95
N GLY A 222 -7.79 13.52 -1.47
CA GLY A 222 -7.03 14.78 -1.35
C GLY A 222 -6.35 15.00 0.00
N GLY A 223 -6.11 13.95 0.78
CA GLY A 223 -5.36 13.98 2.04
C GLY A 223 -3.84 13.99 1.85
N ALA A 224 -3.10 14.03 2.97
CA ALA A 224 -1.65 13.93 2.98
C ALA A 224 -1.14 12.50 3.27
N ASP A 225 -2.00 11.60 3.69
CA ASP A 225 -1.70 10.22 4.07
C ASP A 225 -2.94 9.36 3.80
N GLY A 226 -2.81 8.33 3.00
CA GLY A 226 -3.90 7.43 2.61
C GLY A 226 -3.58 6.63 1.36
N PRO A 227 -4.56 5.92 0.76
CA PRO A 227 -4.37 5.22 -0.49
C PRO A 227 -3.97 6.18 -1.62
N PRO A 228 -3.09 5.78 -2.56
CA PRO A 228 -2.78 6.62 -3.72
C PRO A 228 -4.01 6.81 -4.61
N ALA A 229 -4.20 8.05 -5.12
CA ALA A 229 -5.30 8.39 -6.04
C ALA A 229 -5.15 7.66 -7.39
N ALA A 230 -3.91 7.35 -7.81
CA ALA A 230 -3.62 6.42 -8.90
C ALA A 230 -3.28 5.06 -8.28
N PRO A 231 -4.23 4.10 -8.24
CA PRO A 231 -3.98 2.81 -7.59
C PRO A 231 -2.87 2.03 -8.30
N ILE A 232 -1.89 1.62 -7.50
CA ILE A 232 -0.78 0.75 -7.94
C ILE A 232 -0.78 -0.53 -7.12
N SER A 233 -0.59 -1.66 -7.80
CA SER A 233 -0.54 -3.01 -7.20
C SER A 233 0.68 -3.76 -7.69
N ILE A 234 1.30 -4.53 -6.82
CA ILE A 234 2.33 -5.50 -7.15
C ILE A 234 1.64 -6.71 -7.79
N LEU A 235 2.05 -7.08 -9.00
CA LEU A 235 1.57 -8.26 -9.70
C LEU A 235 2.43 -9.47 -9.38
N SER A 236 3.76 -9.27 -9.41
CA SER A 236 4.76 -10.29 -9.05
C SER A 236 6.05 -9.65 -8.56
N VAL A 237 6.86 -10.44 -7.84
CA VAL A 237 8.23 -10.06 -7.47
C VAL A 237 9.15 -11.21 -7.83
N GLU A 238 10.18 -10.92 -8.62
CA GLU A 238 11.24 -11.87 -8.96
C GLU A 238 12.56 -11.40 -8.32
N VAL A 239 13.24 -12.29 -7.60
CA VAL A 239 14.51 -12.01 -6.92
C VAL A 239 15.60 -12.90 -7.49
N THR A 240 16.70 -12.28 -7.91
CA THR A 240 17.81 -12.98 -8.57
C THR A 240 19.13 -12.66 -7.89
N GLN A 241 19.94 -13.69 -7.66
CA GLN A 241 21.33 -13.50 -7.23
C GLN A 241 22.23 -13.30 -8.44
N GLU A 242 22.97 -12.21 -8.46
CA GLU A 242 24.01 -12.02 -9.47
C GLU A 242 25.19 -12.95 -9.19
N LYS A 243 25.59 -13.70 -10.21
CA LYS A 243 26.81 -14.51 -10.11
C LYS A 243 28.01 -13.58 -10.09
N ALA A 244 28.90 -13.80 -9.12
CA ALA A 244 30.20 -13.12 -9.14
C ALA A 244 30.87 -13.40 -10.51
N SER A 245 31.22 -12.34 -11.23
CA SER A 245 32.04 -12.48 -12.46
C SER A 245 33.42 -12.98 -12.04
N GLU A 246 33.78 -14.20 -12.49
CA GLU A 246 35.11 -14.76 -12.34
C GLU A 246 36.17 -13.93 -13.10
#